data_efb1d1f1c80e13ec29090e08f3dfe4f3
#
_entry.id   efb1d1f1c80e13ec29090e08f3dfe4f3
#
_cell.length_a   1.000
_cell.length_b   1.000
_cell.length_c   1.000
_cell.angle_alpha   90.00
_cell.angle_beta   90.00
_cell.angle_gamma   90.00
#
_symmetry.space_group_name_H-M   'P 1'
#
loop_
_entity.id
_entity.type
_entity.pdbx_description
1 polymer ?
#
loop_
_entity_poly.entity_id
_entity_poly.type
_entity_poly.pdbx_seq_one_letter_code
_entity_poly.pdbx_strand_id
1 'polypeptide(L)'
;HSREPGPADDVPMPRPRRRETPEGLLVNRLAGKVVSAPGSALREAFRVAGRFAGDPIGTTTDAVKFAMSLRRVLAPPDTPHSPALTGGGSGYRLDTFDVAFDDLKASGRAAGGSVNDAFLAALLGGVRRYHEKLSITVDFIPVAIPVSLRTDADPMGANKFAGARFVAPVGEPDPKTRIVAIHDLIADARLEPALGFLDLIAPVVSRLPGIVLSRLAGEMTGLSDLQASNLGAIGRPLYLAGARVTRVYPMGPRPGIPAMVAMLTYEGTCCIAVNFDPEAIADAAAFSSCLRAGFEEVTALAHGG
;
A
#
# COMPACT_ATOMS: atom_id res chain seq x y z
N HIS A 1 9.11 -13.20 19.14
CA HIS A 1 10.33 -13.22 18.32
C HIS A 1 11.53 -13.26 19.23
N SER A 2 12.16 -14.43 19.36
CA SER A 2 13.40 -14.58 20.15
C SER A 2 14.54 -13.87 19.44
N ARG A 3 15.36 -13.14 20.20
CA ARG A 3 16.55 -12.43 19.71
C ARG A 3 17.75 -13.37 19.53
N GLU A 4 17.70 -14.53 20.12
CA GLU A 4 18.75 -15.55 20.08
C GLU A 4 18.11 -16.93 19.86
N PRO A 5 18.86 -17.92 19.33
CA PRO A 5 18.38 -19.30 19.22
C PRO A 5 18.07 -19.82 20.64
N GLY A 6 16.79 -19.97 20.94
CA GLY A 6 16.32 -20.60 22.17
C GLY A 6 16.10 -22.09 21.98
N PRO A 7 16.04 -22.89 23.08
CA PRO A 7 15.58 -24.26 23.00
C PRO A 7 14.18 -24.29 22.39
N ALA A 8 13.89 -25.29 21.58
CA ALA A 8 12.56 -25.51 21.02
C ALA A 8 11.61 -25.83 22.18
N ASP A 9 11.00 -24.79 22.75
CA ASP A 9 9.92 -24.98 23.71
C ASP A 9 8.74 -25.60 22.98
N ASP A 10 8.10 -26.56 23.62
CA ASP A 10 6.83 -27.17 23.18
C ASP A 10 5.77 -26.08 23.08
N VAL A 11 5.70 -25.42 21.94
CA VAL A 11 4.64 -24.46 21.64
C VAL A 11 3.37 -25.29 21.40
N PRO A 12 2.34 -25.18 22.28
CA PRO A 12 1.11 -25.93 22.08
C PRO A 12 0.52 -25.61 20.71
N MET A 13 0.36 -26.60 19.87
CA MET A 13 -0.33 -26.46 18.59
C MET A 13 -1.70 -25.80 18.83
N PRO A 14 -2.04 -24.72 18.16
CA PRO A 14 -3.34 -24.12 18.29
C PRO A 14 -4.40 -25.16 17.91
N ARG A 15 -5.38 -25.36 18.79
CA ARG A 15 -6.48 -26.30 18.52
C ARG A 15 -7.17 -25.87 17.21
N PRO A 16 -7.48 -26.81 16.30
CA PRO A 16 -8.17 -26.48 15.05
C PRO A 16 -9.50 -25.79 15.38
N ARG A 17 -9.66 -24.56 14.93
CA ARG A 17 -10.92 -23.84 15.08
C ARG A 17 -11.99 -24.61 14.33
N ARG A 18 -13.12 -24.91 14.98
CA ARG A 18 -14.30 -25.44 14.33
C ARG A 18 -14.63 -24.54 13.15
N ARG A 19 -14.77 -25.10 11.95
CA ARG A 19 -15.26 -24.36 10.79
C ARG A 19 -16.69 -23.91 11.10
N GLU A 20 -16.83 -22.66 11.50
CA GLU A 20 -18.14 -22.02 11.56
C GLU A 20 -18.55 -21.70 10.12
N THR A 21 -19.80 -22.01 9.79
CA THR A 21 -20.34 -21.65 8.47
C THR A 21 -20.43 -20.13 8.35
N PRO A 22 -20.22 -19.56 7.14
CA PRO A 22 -20.30 -18.09 6.93
C PRO A 22 -21.59 -17.48 7.48
N GLU A 23 -22.68 -18.20 7.45
CA GLU A 23 -24.00 -17.80 7.96
C GLU A 23 -24.05 -17.72 9.50
N GLY A 24 -23.44 -18.69 10.19
CA GLY A 24 -23.35 -18.69 11.66
C GLY A 24 -22.48 -17.57 12.20
N LEU A 25 -21.40 -17.21 11.48
CA LEU A 25 -20.55 -16.06 11.78
C LEU A 25 -21.31 -14.73 11.60
N LEU A 26 -22.20 -14.65 10.60
CA LEU A 26 -22.97 -13.44 10.32
C LEU A 26 -24.01 -13.19 11.42
N VAL A 27 -24.76 -14.22 11.82
CA VAL A 27 -25.81 -14.11 12.83
C VAL A 27 -25.25 -13.78 14.22
N ASN A 28 -24.18 -14.45 14.65
CA ASN A 28 -23.57 -14.18 15.97
C ASN A 28 -22.87 -12.80 16.04
N ARG A 29 -22.31 -12.29 14.94
CA ARG A 29 -21.72 -10.94 14.92
C ARG A 29 -22.76 -9.82 14.80
N LEU A 30 -23.88 -10.05 14.14
CA LEU A 30 -24.97 -9.08 14.04
C LEU A 30 -25.73 -8.96 15.38
N ALA A 31 -25.98 -10.07 16.05
CA ALA A 31 -26.70 -10.05 17.35
C ALA A 31 -25.90 -9.37 18.47
N GLY A 32 -24.55 -9.47 18.45
CA GLY A 32 -23.68 -8.85 19.48
C GLY A 32 -23.37 -7.36 19.27
N LYS A 33 -23.58 -6.79 18.07
CA LYS A 33 -23.13 -5.43 17.72
C LYS A 33 -24.27 -4.41 17.50
N VAL A 34 -25.52 -4.85 17.39
CA VAL A 34 -26.67 -3.93 17.20
C VAL A 34 -27.05 -3.21 18.50
N VAL A 35 -26.64 -3.71 19.67
CA VAL A 35 -27.13 -3.21 20.98
C VAL A 35 -26.28 -2.06 21.56
N SER A 36 -25.14 -1.70 20.99
CA SER A 36 -24.28 -0.66 21.59
C SER A 36 -23.59 0.25 20.58
N ALA A 37 -24.39 1.02 19.83
CA ALA A 37 -23.90 2.23 19.18
C ALA A 37 -24.11 3.41 20.14
N PRO A 38 -23.11 3.85 20.90
CA PRO A 38 -23.32 4.98 21.80
C PRO A 38 -23.37 6.27 20.97
N GLY A 39 -24.32 7.14 21.29
CA GLY A 39 -24.36 8.53 20.80
C GLY A 39 -23.12 9.38 21.10
N SER A 40 -22.08 8.77 21.66
CA SER A 40 -20.75 9.36 21.86
C SER A 40 -19.94 9.49 20.56
N ALA A 41 -20.05 8.55 19.62
CA ALA A 41 -19.30 8.62 18.35
C ALA A 41 -19.87 9.69 17.42
N LEU A 42 -21.22 9.83 17.37
CA LEU A 42 -21.85 10.95 16.67
C LEU A 42 -21.51 12.28 17.33
N ARG A 43 -21.52 12.34 18.67
CA ARG A 43 -21.13 13.55 19.42
C ARG A 43 -19.68 13.92 19.19
N GLU A 44 -18.77 12.96 19.07
CA GLU A 44 -17.37 13.23 18.77
C GLU A 44 -17.19 13.76 17.32
N ALA A 45 -17.88 13.17 16.36
CA ALA A 45 -17.92 13.68 14.98
C ALA A 45 -18.50 15.09 14.88
N PHE A 46 -19.59 15.37 15.63
CA PHE A 46 -20.18 16.72 15.74
C PHE A 46 -19.29 17.68 16.54
N ARG A 47 -18.54 17.23 17.54
CA ARG A 47 -17.58 18.06 18.29
C ARG A 47 -16.38 18.47 17.42
N VAL A 48 -15.92 17.58 16.56
CA VAL A 48 -14.86 17.85 15.59
C VAL A 48 -15.37 18.80 14.49
N ALA A 49 -16.55 18.55 13.94
CA ALA A 49 -17.21 19.47 13.02
C ALA A 49 -17.46 20.85 13.69
N GLY A 50 -17.82 20.88 14.97
CA GLY A 50 -18.04 22.11 15.74
C GLY A 50 -16.77 22.91 16.06
N ARG A 51 -15.60 22.27 16.13
CA ARG A 51 -14.30 22.98 16.23
C ARG A 51 -13.96 23.76 14.97
N PHE A 52 -14.41 23.26 13.81
CA PHE A 52 -14.31 23.99 12.55
C PHE A 52 -15.34 25.13 12.42
N ALA A 53 -16.38 25.14 13.23
CA ALA A 53 -17.42 26.18 13.22
C ALA A 53 -17.13 27.37 14.15
N GLY A 54 -16.02 27.36 14.90
CA GLY A 54 -15.72 28.34 15.95
C GLY A 54 -14.99 29.61 15.51
N ASP A 55 -14.47 29.68 14.25
CA ASP A 55 -13.75 30.86 13.74
C ASP A 55 -14.20 31.19 12.31
N PRO A 56 -15.08 32.19 12.12
CA PRO A 56 -15.80 32.35 10.85
C PRO A 56 -15.00 32.92 9.69
N ILE A 57 -13.78 33.37 9.86
CA ILE A 57 -12.99 33.99 8.77
C ILE A 57 -11.85 33.08 8.30
N GLY A 58 -11.19 32.33 9.17
CA GLY A 58 -10.21 31.31 8.81
C GLY A 58 -10.86 30.00 8.33
N THR A 59 -12.03 29.65 8.88
CA THR A 59 -12.76 28.39 8.68
C THR A 59 -13.32 28.21 7.28
N THR A 60 -13.71 29.25 6.56
CA THR A 60 -14.26 29.08 5.19
C THR A 60 -13.20 28.66 4.20
N THR A 61 -12.01 29.25 4.26
CA THR A 61 -10.90 28.92 3.34
C THR A 61 -10.35 27.53 3.67
N ASP A 62 -10.22 27.18 4.94
CA ASP A 62 -9.72 25.88 5.36
C ASP A 62 -10.76 24.77 5.16
N ALA A 63 -12.03 25.04 5.35
CA ALA A 63 -13.11 24.12 5.02
C ALA A 63 -13.21 23.85 3.51
N VAL A 64 -13.02 24.88 2.68
CA VAL A 64 -12.97 24.71 1.22
C VAL A 64 -11.74 23.91 0.80
N LYS A 65 -10.56 24.22 1.32
CA LYS A 65 -9.33 23.45 1.07
C LYS A 65 -9.49 21.97 1.50
N PHE A 66 -10.08 21.75 2.67
CA PHE A 66 -10.36 20.43 3.17
C PHE A 66 -11.37 19.67 2.29
N ALA A 67 -12.47 20.30 1.88
CA ALA A 67 -13.47 19.69 0.99
C ALA A 67 -12.85 19.33 -0.37
N MET A 68 -11.99 20.19 -0.91
CA MET A 68 -11.25 19.94 -2.15
C MET A 68 -10.24 18.77 -1.97
N SER A 69 -9.54 18.73 -0.86
CA SER A 69 -8.63 17.63 -0.50
C SER A 69 -9.39 16.31 -0.36
N LEU A 70 -10.51 16.31 0.37
CA LEU A 70 -11.35 15.14 0.52
C LEU A 70 -11.90 14.63 -0.82
N ARG A 71 -12.31 15.56 -1.70
CA ARG A 71 -12.72 15.23 -3.07
C ARG A 71 -11.58 14.56 -3.84
N ARG A 72 -10.35 15.09 -3.79
CA ARG A 72 -9.19 14.49 -4.46
C ARG A 72 -8.86 13.09 -3.94
N VAL A 73 -8.95 12.90 -2.62
CA VAL A 73 -8.66 11.59 -1.98
C VAL A 73 -9.74 10.55 -2.28
N LEU A 74 -11.02 10.96 -2.35
CA LEU A 74 -12.15 10.04 -2.53
C LEU A 74 -12.58 9.90 -3.99
N ALA A 75 -12.32 10.88 -4.85
CA ALA A 75 -12.70 10.80 -6.25
C ALA A 75 -11.91 9.69 -6.97
N PRO A 76 -12.51 9.06 -7.98
CA PRO A 76 -11.75 8.24 -8.92
C PRO A 76 -10.62 9.07 -9.53
N PRO A 77 -9.44 8.47 -9.78
CA PRO A 77 -8.37 9.15 -10.48
C PRO A 77 -8.85 9.54 -11.88
N ASP A 78 -8.46 10.73 -12.33
CA ASP A 78 -8.81 11.25 -13.65
C ASP A 78 -7.88 10.66 -14.73
N THR A 79 -7.79 9.33 -14.75
CA THR A 79 -7.02 8.58 -15.75
C THR A 79 -7.68 7.22 -15.97
N PRO A 80 -7.72 6.72 -17.20
CA PRO A 80 -8.24 5.41 -17.49
C PRO A 80 -7.38 4.31 -16.85
N HIS A 81 -8.01 3.19 -16.55
CA HIS A 81 -7.30 1.98 -16.13
C HIS A 81 -6.47 1.40 -17.29
N SER A 82 -5.36 0.78 -16.94
CA SER A 82 -4.53 0.07 -17.89
C SER A 82 -5.28 -1.10 -18.52
N PRO A 83 -5.34 -1.19 -19.86
CA PRO A 83 -5.93 -2.34 -20.52
C PRO A 83 -5.16 -3.65 -20.30
N ALA A 84 -3.88 -3.58 -19.90
CA ALA A 84 -3.05 -4.74 -19.57
C ALA A 84 -3.23 -5.25 -18.14
N LEU A 85 -3.92 -4.48 -17.28
CA LEU A 85 -4.12 -4.76 -15.85
C LEU A 85 -5.62 -4.72 -15.54
N THR A 86 -6.46 -5.22 -16.41
CA THR A 86 -7.92 -5.20 -16.26
C THR A 86 -8.47 -6.60 -16.02
N GLY A 87 -9.62 -6.61 -15.37
CA GLY A 87 -10.26 -7.83 -14.96
C GLY A 87 -9.99 -8.10 -13.47
N GLY A 88 -10.65 -9.09 -12.93
CA GLY A 88 -10.47 -9.43 -11.54
C GLY A 88 -11.16 -10.73 -11.20
N GLY A 89 -10.36 -11.70 -10.78
CA GLY A 89 -10.78 -12.93 -10.16
C GLY A 89 -10.45 -12.95 -8.67
N SER A 90 -10.69 -14.08 -8.05
CA SER A 90 -10.26 -14.37 -6.69
C SER A 90 -8.91 -15.12 -6.65
N GLY A 91 -8.28 -15.32 -7.81
CA GLY A 91 -7.02 -16.04 -7.95
C GLY A 91 -5.84 -15.26 -7.36
N TYR A 92 -4.83 -16.01 -6.89
CA TYR A 92 -3.58 -15.47 -6.39
C TYR A 92 -2.41 -16.13 -7.08
N ARG A 93 -1.51 -15.32 -7.63
CA ARG A 93 -0.19 -15.76 -8.05
C ARG A 93 0.85 -14.93 -7.31
N LEU A 94 1.81 -15.62 -6.74
CA LEU A 94 2.87 -15.02 -5.95
C LEU A 94 4.20 -15.21 -6.68
N ASP A 95 5.00 -14.17 -6.73
CA ASP A 95 6.39 -14.21 -7.16
C ASP A 95 7.24 -13.40 -6.19
N THR A 96 8.53 -13.72 -6.10
CA THR A 96 9.46 -13.03 -5.21
C THR A 96 10.82 -12.85 -5.88
N PHE A 97 11.51 -11.78 -5.53
CA PHE A 97 12.88 -11.56 -5.92
C PHE A 97 13.60 -10.61 -4.95
N ASP A 98 14.91 -10.60 -5.04
CA ASP A 98 15.80 -9.83 -4.19
C ASP A 98 16.43 -8.67 -4.98
N VAL A 99 16.63 -7.56 -4.28
CA VAL A 99 17.38 -6.38 -4.78
C VAL A 99 18.31 -5.92 -3.68
N ALA A 100 19.54 -5.53 -4.03
CA ALA A 100 20.47 -4.97 -3.05
C ALA A 100 19.94 -3.61 -2.54
N PHE A 101 19.85 -3.47 -1.22
CA PHE A 101 19.33 -2.24 -0.61
C PHE A 101 20.21 -1.03 -0.90
N ASP A 102 21.54 -1.22 -0.86
CA ASP A 102 22.48 -0.13 -1.08
C ASP A 102 22.44 0.39 -2.52
N ASP A 103 22.23 -0.49 -3.51
CA ASP A 103 22.07 -0.10 -4.91
C ASP A 103 20.79 0.68 -5.12
N LEU A 104 19.66 0.20 -4.59
CA LEU A 104 18.39 0.90 -4.69
C LEU A 104 18.43 2.27 -4.00
N LYS A 105 19.11 2.35 -2.85
CA LYS A 105 19.31 3.58 -2.09
C LYS A 105 20.23 4.57 -2.82
N ALA A 106 21.33 4.08 -3.40
CA ALA A 106 22.25 4.90 -4.16
C ALA A 106 21.58 5.48 -5.42
N SER A 107 20.79 4.65 -6.12
CA SER A 107 20.02 5.08 -7.29
C SER A 107 18.99 6.16 -6.95
N GLY A 108 18.24 6.00 -5.86
CA GLY A 108 17.33 7.04 -5.38
C GLY A 108 18.05 8.36 -5.13
N ARG A 109 19.19 8.32 -4.42
CA ARG A 109 20.00 9.51 -4.12
C ARG A 109 20.61 10.15 -5.37
N ALA A 110 21.07 9.36 -6.34
CA ALA A 110 21.61 9.86 -7.60
C ALA A 110 20.62 10.67 -8.43
N ALA A 111 19.32 10.44 -8.19
CA ALA A 111 18.23 11.20 -8.82
C ALA A 111 17.59 12.26 -7.86
N GLY A 112 18.18 12.49 -6.67
CA GLY A 112 17.60 13.42 -5.69
C GLY A 112 16.40 12.88 -4.90
N GLY A 113 16.07 11.59 -5.06
CA GLY A 113 14.94 10.94 -4.40
C GLY A 113 15.35 10.05 -3.22
N SER A 114 14.38 9.32 -2.71
CA SER A 114 14.52 8.34 -1.63
C SER A 114 14.54 6.90 -2.16
N VAL A 115 14.82 5.94 -1.26
CA VAL A 115 14.65 4.50 -1.56
C VAL A 115 13.22 4.17 -2.00
N ASN A 116 12.22 4.84 -1.42
CA ASN A 116 10.83 4.61 -1.78
C ASN A 116 10.52 5.11 -3.19
N ASP A 117 11.07 6.25 -3.59
CA ASP A 117 10.90 6.80 -4.93
C ASP A 117 11.59 5.89 -5.97
N ALA A 118 12.78 5.39 -5.67
CA ALA A 118 13.48 4.41 -6.50
C ALA A 118 12.71 3.08 -6.62
N PHE A 119 12.15 2.57 -5.52
CA PHE A 119 11.30 1.38 -5.51
C PHE A 119 10.08 1.55 -6.45
N LEU A 120 9.37 2.66 -6.33
CA LEU A 120 8.20 2.94 -7.16
C LEU A 120 8.60 3.18 -8.63
N ALA A 121 9.71 3.87 -8.88
CA ALA A 121 10.23 4.07 -10.23
C ALA A 121 10.63 2.76 -10.91
N ALA A 122 11.26 1.85 -10.17
CA ALA A 122 11.60 0.52 -10.65
C ALA A 122 10.35 -0.29 -11.00
N LEU A 123 9.35 -0.26 -10.12
CA LEU A 123 8.07 -0.92 -10.32
C LEU A 123 7.36 -0.39 -11.57
N LEU A 124 7.24 0.94 -11.73
CA LEU A 124 6.63 1.54 -12.92
C LEU A 124 7.42 1.25 -14.18
N GLY A 125 8.75 1.24 -14.12
CA GLY A 125 9.61 0.82 -15.24
C GLY A 125 9.34 -0.61 -15.68
N GLY A 126 9.10 -1.51 -14.73
CA GLY A 126 8.68 -2.88 -15.04
C GLY A 126 7.30 -2.97 -15.67
N VAL A 127 6.34 -2.21 -15.14
CA VAL A 127 4.98 -2.14 -15.71
C VAL A 127 5.00 -1.54 -17.10
N ARG A 128 5.79 -0.48 -17.37
CA ARG A 128 6.01 0.09 -18.71
C ARG A 128 6.48 -0.98 -19.68
N ARG A 129 7.52 -1.74 -19.32
CA ARG A 129 8.06 -2.83 -20.17
C ARG A 129 7.03 -3.91 -20.46
N TYR A 130 6.15 -4.20 -19.50
CA TYR A 130 5.06 -5.15 -19.71
C TYR A 130 4.05 -4.63 -20.73
N HIS A 131 3.68 -3.33 -20.66
CA HIS A 131 2.82 -2.69 -21.67
C HIS A 131 3.46 -2.70 -23.06
N GLU A 132 4.73 -2.33 -23.15
CA GLU A 132 5.48 -2.35 -24.42
C GLU A 132 5.49 -3.75 -25.05
N LYS A 133 5.71 -4.78 -24.22
CA LYS A 133 5.68 -6.19 -24.70
C LYS A 133 4.32 -6.58 -25.25
N LEU A 134 3.24 -6.01 -24.74
CA LEU A 134 1.88 -6.21 -25.24
C LEU A 134 1.50 -5.24 -26.36
N SER A 135 2.42 -4.38 -26.82
CA SER A 135 2.16 -3.32 -27.81
C SER A 135 1.06 -2.34 -27.36
N ILE A 136 0.99 -2.06 -26.06
CA ILE A 136 0.05 -1.13 -25.44
C ILE A 136 0.82 0.13 -25.06
N THR A 137 0.31 1.30 -25.44
CA THR A 137 0.85 2.59 -25.02
C THR A 137 -0.01 3.18 -23.92
N VAL A 138 0.60 3.44 -22.75
CA VAL A 138 -0.05 4.06 -21.58
C VAL A 138 0.93 5.04 -20.95
N ASP A 139 0.53 6.30 -20.82
CA ASP A 139 1.37 7.32 -20.21
C ASP A 139 1.23 7.34 -18.69
N PHE A 140 0.02 7.11 -18.18
CA PHE A 140 -0.30 7.18 -16.76
C PHE A 140 -1.19 6.02 -16.34
N ILE A 141 -1.01 5.55 -15.09
CA ILE A 141 -1.90 4.58 -14.44
C ILE A 141 -2.24 5.02 -13.00
N PRO A 142 -3.42 4.66 -12.48
CA PRO A 142 -3.75 4.90 -11.08
C PRO A 142 -3.01 3.91 -10.17
N VAL A 143 -2.25 4.44 -9.22
CA VAL A 143 -1.47 3.66 -8.24
C VAL A 143 -1.90 4.01 -6.83
N ALA A 144 -2.05 3.00 -5.98
CA ALA A 144 -2.29 3.15 -4.56
C ALA A 144 -1.02 2.87 -3.76
N ILE A 145 -0.71 3.74 -2.79
CA ILE A 145 0.36 3.51 -1.82
C ILE A 145 -0.15 3.77 -0.40
N PRO A 146 0.27 2.97 0.59
CA PRO A 146 0.09 3.35 1.97
C PRO A 146 1.09 4.44 2.34
N VAL A 147 0.58 5.59 2.76
CA VAL A 147 1.38 6.68 3.32
C VAL A 147 1.37 6.57 4.83
N SER A 148 2.54 6.51 5.44
CA SER A 148 2.64 6.51 6.90
C SER A 148 2.25 7.88 7.44
N LEU A 149 1.28 7.90 8.35
CA LEU A 149 0.85 9.06 9.11
C LEU A 149 1.45 9.08 10.53
N ARG A 150 2.45 8.22 10.78
CA ARG A 150 3.13 8.17 12.08
C ARG A 150 3.96 9.43 12.31
N THR A 151 3.87 9.92 13.53
CA THR A 151 4.72 10.97 14.09
C THR A 151 5.66 10.38 15.15
N ASP A 152 6.67 11.12 15.56
CA ASP A 152 7.60 10.72 16.62
C ASP A 152 6.89 10.53 17.99
N ALA A 153 5.69 11.09 18.15
CA ALA A 153 4.86 10.93 19.35
C ALA A 153 4.07 9.62 19.39
N ASP A 154 4.03 8.86 18.29
CA ASP A 154 3.25 7.62 18.22
C ASP A 154 4.00 6.44 18.85
N PRO A 155 3.31 5.55 19.58
CA PRO A 155 3.94 4.38 20.19
C PRO A 155 4.65 3.50 19.16
N MET A 156 5.76 2.85 19.56
CA MET A 156 6.41 1.85 18.72
C MET A 156 5.41 0.73 18.37
N GLY A 157 5.26 0.47 17.06
CA GLY A 157 4.31 -0.54 16.56
C GLY A 157 2.91 0.00 16.25
N ALA A 158 2.63 1.29 16.46
CA ALA A 158 1.39 1.89 15.97
C ALA A 158 1.29 1.74 14.45
N ASN A 159 0.19 1.17 13.98
CA ASN A 159 -0.07 0.97 12.56
C ASN A 159 -0.98 2.10 12.05
N LYS A 160 -0.39 3.27 11.80
CA LYS A 160 -1.08 4.44 11.26
C LYS A 160 -0.64 4.65 9.82
N PHE A 161 -1.51 4.33 8.89
CA PHE A 161 -1.30 4.61 7.47
C PHE A 161 -2.63 5.01 6.82
N ALA A 162 -2.56 5.90 5.84
CA ALA A 162 -3.65 6.20 4.93
C ALA A 162 -3.31 5.71 3.53
N GLY A 163 -4.30 5.25 2.79
CA GLY A 163 -4.13 4.93 1.38
C GLY A 163 -4.12 6.23 0.57
N ALA A 164 -2.99 6.60 0.02
CA ALA A 164 -2.90 7.65 -0.98
C ALA A 164 -3.00 7.03 -2.38
N ARG A 165 -3.69 7.72 -3.27
CA ARG A 165 -3.76 7.37 -4.70
C ARG A 165 -3.23 8.53 -5.51
N PHE A 166 -2.51 8.20 -6.57
CA PHE A 166 -2.02 9.17 -7.52
C PHE A 166 -1.95 8.58 -8.92
N VAL A 167 -1.91 9.45 -9.89
CA VAL A 167 -1.73 9.12 -11.28
C VAL A 167 -0.23 9.03 -11.54
N ALA A 168 0.28 7.82 -11.73
CA ALA A 168 1.70 7.56 -11.85
C ALA A 168 2.18 7.60 -13.31
N PRO A 169 3.33 8.24 -13.62
CA PRO A 169 3.86 8.36 -14.97
C PRO A 169 4.54 7.05 -15.42
N VAL A 170 3.74 6.08 -15.81
CA VAL A 170 4.24 4.77 -16.27
C VAL A 170 4.94 4.86 -17.62
N GLY A 171 4.55 5.84 -18.45
CA GLY A 171 5.13 6.05 -19.79
C GLY A 171 6.53 6.67 -19.79
N GLU A 172 7.02 7.21 -18.66
CA GLU A 172 8.34 7.85 -18.58
C GLU A 172 9.47 6.81 -18.76
N PRO A 173 10.28 6.90 -19.84
CA PRO A 173 11.31 5.92 -20.14
C PRO A 173 12.58 6.13 -19.30
N ASP A 174 12.95 7.37 -18.97
CA ASP A 174 14.17 7.64 -18.22
C ASP A 174 13.98 7.37 -16.71
N PRO A 175 14.76 6.46 -16.12
CA PRO A 175 14.58 6.10 -14.72
C PRO A 175 14.88 7.25 -13.75
N LYS A 176 15.79 8.18 -14.07
CA LYS A 176 16.06 9.36 -13.22
C LYS A 176 14.88 10.31 -13.21
N THR A 177 14.37 10.66 -14.38
CA THR A 177 13.20 11.53 -14.54
C THR A 177 11.98 10.91 -13.86
N ARG A 178 11.80 9.60 -13.97
CA ARG A 178 10.73 8.86 -13.30
C ARG A 178 10.84 8.91 -11.78
N ILE A 179 12.06 8.79 -11.21
CA ILE A 179 12.29 8.94 -9.76
C ILE A 179 11.91 10.34 -9.28
N VAL A 180 12.32 11.39 -9.99
CA VAL A 180 11.99 12.80 -9.65
C VAL A 180 10.48 13.02 -9.69
N ALA A 181 9.81 12.60 -10.76
CA ALA A 181 8.36 12.76 -10.89
C ALA A 181 7.59 12.05 -9.77
N ILE A 182 8.03 10.85 -9.36
CA ILE A 182 7.43 10.12 -8.25
C ILE A 182 7.71 10.80 -6.91
N HIS A 183 8.90 11.35 -6.72
CA HIS A 183 9.25 12.10 -5.51
C HIS A 183 8.29 13.27 -5.30
N ASP A 184 8.05 14.06 -6.34
CA ASP A 184 7.13 15.21 -6.30
C ASP A 184 5.69 14.78 -6.02
N LEU A 185 5.21 13.72 -6.69
CA LEU A 185 3.87 13.17 -6.47
C LEU A 185 3.66 12.68 -5.02
N ILE A 186 4.67 12.04 -4.44
CA ILE A 186 4.58 11.57 -3.04
C ILE A 186 4.65 12.73 -2.07
N ALA A 187 5.48 13.75 -2.34
CA ALA A 187 5.55 14.97 -1.54
C ALA A 187 4.19 15.68 -1.51
N ASP A 188 3.57 15.86 -2.67
CA ASP A 188 2.24 16.46 -2.79
C ASP A 188 1.16 15.63 -2.06
N ALA A 189 1.19 14.31 -2.23
CA ALA A 189 0.25 13.42 -1.55
C ALA A 189 0.36 13.52 -0.02
N ARG A 190 1.56 13.67 0.53
CA ARG A 190 1.77 13.83 1.98
C ARG A 190 1.24 15.15 2.53
N LEU A 191 1.14 16.18 1.70
CA LEU A 191 0.60 17.49 2.07
C LEU A 191 -0.94 17.54 2.06
N GLU A 192 -1.61 16.45 1.62
CA GLU A 192 -3.07 16.41 1.56
C GLU A 192 -3.71 16.36 2.97
N PRO A 193 -4.43 17.43 3.39
CA PRO A 193 -5.02 17.50 4.73
C PRO A 193 -6.04 16.40 5.02
N ALA A 194 -6.70 15.88 3.97
CA ALA A 194 -7.71 14.83 4.10
C ALA A 194 -7.12 13.47 4.52
N LEU A 195 -5.82 13.22 4.34
CA LEU A 195 -5.20 11.98 4.81
C LEU A 195 -5.22 11.89 6.35
N GLY A 196 -4.95 13.01 7.05
CA GLY A 196 -5.08 13.07 8.51
C GLY A 196 -6.51 12.90 9.01
N PHE A 197 -7.51 13.28 8.21
CA PHE A 197 -8.91 13.09 8.55
C PHE A 197 -9.36 11.63 8.52
N LEU A 198 -8.78 10.81 7.65
CA LEU A 198 -9.07 9.37 7.61
C LEU A 198 -8.74 8.70 8.96
N ASP A 199 -7.67 9.08 9.62
CA ASP A 199 -7.35 8.63 10.98
C ASP A 199 -8.42 9.04 12.01
N LEU A 200 -8.96 10.24 11.86
CA LEU A 200 -9.98 10.77 12.77
C LEU A 200 -11.31 10.01 12.65
N ILE A 201 -11.67 9.58 11.44
CA ILE A 201 -12.90 8.81 11.21
C ILE A 201 -12.71 7.29 11.36
N ALA A 202 -11.47 6.81 11.37
CA ALA A 202 -11.16 5.38 11.47
C ALA A 202 -11.86 4.66 12.64
N PRO A 203 -11.96 5.24 13.86
CA PRO A 203 -12.69 4.62 14.97
C PRO A 203 -14.19 4.47 14.71
N VAL A 204 -14.78 5.36 13.91
CA VAL A 204 -16.20 5.29 13.52
C VAL A 204 -16.38 4.26 12.42
N VAL A 205 -15.53 4.33 11.39
CA VAL A 205 -15.53 3.40 10.25
C VAL A 205 -15.31 1.96 10.73
N SER A 206 -14.39 1.73 11.68
CA SER A 206 -14.09 0.40 12.22
C SER A 206 -15.27 -0.27 12.96
N ARG A 207 -16.30 0.50 13.31
CA ARG A 207 -17.54 -0.01 13.93
C ARG A 207 -18.59 -0.47 12.91
N LEU A 208 -18.39 -0.18 11.63
CA LEU A 208 -19.30 -0.65 10.59
C LEU A 208 -19.22 -2.19 10.46
N PRO A 209 -20.33 -2.83 10.04
CA PRO A 209 -20.31 -4.27 9.75
C PRO A 209 -19.23 -4.61 8.72
N GLY A 210 -18.53 -5.73 8.93
CA GLY A 210 -17.40 -6.13 8.07
C GLY A 210 -17.75 -6.21 6.58
N ILE A 211 -18.99 -6.55 6.24
CA ILE A 211 -19.48 -6.58 4.86
C ILE A 211 -19.55 -5.19 4.22
N VAL A 212 -19.89 -4.16 5.01
CA VAL A 212 -19.91 -2.77 4.55
C VAL A 212 -18.47 -2.28 4.36
N LEU A 213 -17.60 -2.59 5.33
CA LEU A 213 -16.17 -2.25 5.25
C LEU A 213 -15.49 -2.90 4.05
N SER A 214 -15.76 -4.18 3.79
CA SER A 214 -15.15 -4.88 2.64
C SER A 214 -15.64 -4.35 1.30
N ARG A 215 -16.91 -3.94 1.19
CA ARG A 215 -17.43 -3.27 -0.01
C ARG A 215 -16.80 -1.90 -0.22
N LEU A 216 -16.81 -1.06 0.82
CA LEU A 216 -16.17 0.27 0.74
C LEU A 216 -14.67 0.17 0.42
N ALA A 217 -13.97 -0.77 1.06
CA ALA A 217 -12.56 -1.02 0.74
C ALA A 217 -12.39 -1.51 -0.70
N GLY A 218 -13.24 -2.43 -1.17
CA GLY A 218 -13.21 -2.92 -2.55
C GLY A 218 -13.49 -1.83 -3.57
N GLU A 219 -14.50 -0.99 -3.34
CA GLU A 219 -14.79 0.15 -4.22
C GLU A 219 -13.64 1.17 -4.24
N MET A 220 -13.05 1.48 -3.08
CA MET A 220 -11.94 2.41 -3.02
C MET A 220 -10.64 1.85 -3.62
N THR A 221 -10.39 0.56 -3.50
CA THR A 221 -9.16 -0.07 -4.03
C THR A 221 -9.28 -0.43 -5.50
N GLY A 222 -10.48 -0.83 -5.98
CA GLY A 222 -10.77 -1.09 -7.39
C GLY A 222 -10.57 0.12 -8.32
N LEU A 223 -10.27 1.30 -7.77
CA LEU A 223 -9.91 2.51 -8.50
C LEU A 223 -8.40 2.60 -8.81
N SER A 224 -7.63 1.53 -8.62
CA SER A 224 -6.18 1.51 -8.86
C SER A 224 -5.78 0.24 -9.59
N ASP A 225 -4.86 0.37 -10.53
CA ASP A 225 -4.32 -0.76 -11.29
C ASP A 225 -3.22 -1.48 -10.52
N LEU A 226 -2.54 -0.76 -9.64
CA LEU A 226 -1.39 -1.24 -8.91
C LEU A 226 -1.41 -0.72 -7.48
N GLN A 227 -1.05 -1.59 -6.54
CA GLN A 227 -0.73 -1.20 -5.17
C GLN A 227 0.75 -1.46 -4.90
N ALA A 228 1.44 -0.45 -4.35
CA ALA A 228 2.82 -0.59 -3.94
C ALA A 228 2.95 -0.28 -2.45
N SER A 229 3.73 -1.08 -1.72
CA SER A 229 3.93 -0.90 -0.28
C SER A 229 5.38 -1.12 0.11
N ASN A 230 5.98 -0.15 0.78
CA ASN A 230 7.28 -0.30 1.41
C ASN A 230 7.10 -0.38 2.93
N LEU A 231 7.42 -1.54 3.50
CA LEU A 231 7.26 -1.81 4.93
C LEU A 231 8.46 -1.38 5.76
N GLY A 232 9.48 -0.81 5.14
CA GLY A 232 10.70 -0.39 5.81
C GLY A 232 11.69 -1.52 6.03
N ALA A 233 12.51 -1.41 7.09
CA ALA A 233 13.60 -2.34 7.35
C ALA A 233 13.46 -3.05 8.70
N ILE A 234 13.84 -4.32 8.73
CA ILE A 234 14.06 -5.07 9.98
C ILE A 234 15.57 -5.01 10.27
N GLY A 235 15.95 -4.20 11.25
CA GLY A 235 17.35 -3.90 11.59
C GLY A 235 18.03 -4.94 12.49
N ARG A 236 17.46 -6.15 12.64
CA ARG A 236 18.02 -7.20 13.51
C ARG A 236 17.81 -8.58 12.92
N PRO A 237 18.70 -9.54 13.17
CA PRO A 237 18.49 -10.94 12.82
C PRO A 237 17.21 -11.50 13.47
N LEU A 238 16.48 -12.29 12.72
CA LEU A 238 15.31 -13.01 13.19
C LEU A 238 15.60 -14.51 13.27
N TYR A 239 14.99 -15.15 14.25
CA TYR A 239 15.06 -16.60 14.41
C TYR A 239 13.64 -17.17 14.53
N LEU A 240 13.41 -18.29 13.90
CA LEU A 240 12.17 -19.07 13.96
C LEU A 240 12.49 -20.48 14.40
N ALA A 241 12.01 -20.89 15.56
CA ALA A 241 12.29 -22.20 16.16
C ALA A 241 13.82 -22.53 16.20
N GLY A 242 14.65 -21.56 16.54
CA GLY A 242 16.10 -21.72 16.61
C GLY A 242 16.86 -21.56 15.27
N ALA A 243 16.17 -21.62 14.13
CA ALA A 243 16.76 -21.42 12.82
C ALA A 243 16.84 -19.93 12.45
N ARG A 244 17.98 -19.48 11.91
CA ARG A 244 18.11 -18.13 11.43
C ARG A 244 17.27 -17.92 10.18
N VAL A 245 16.45 -16.87 10.18
CA VAL A 245 15.70 -16.42 9.00
C VAL A 245 16.67 -15.74 8.04
N THR A 246 16.66 -16.13 6.78
CA THR A 246 17.54 -15.57 5.74
C THR A 246 16.83 -14.55 4.85
N ARG A 247 15.50 -14.65 4.68
CA ARG A 247 14.68 -13.75 3.86
C ARG A 247 13.29 -13.59 4.46
N VAL A 248 12.70 -12.41 4.26
CA VAL A 248 11.33 -12.10 4.69
C VAL A 248 10.59 -11.42 3.54
N TYR A 249 9.73 -12.14 2.86
CA TYR A 249 8.93 -11.59 1.77
C TYR A 249 7.56 -11.14 2.27
N PRO A 250 7.23 -9.84 2.16
CA PRO A 250 5.96 -9.31 2.63
C PRO A 250 4.85 -9.59 1.62
N MET A 251 3.79 -10.24 2.05
CA MET A 251 2.63 -10.51 1.20
C MET A 251 1.40 -9.85 1.80
N GLY A 252 0.75 -8.97 1.04
CA GLY A 252 -0.44 -8.26 1.45
C GLY A 252 -1.69 -8.68 0.68
N PRO A 253 -2.88 -8.36 1.22
CA PRO A 253 -4.13 -8.57 0.50
C PRO A 253 -4.20 -7.67 -0.73
N ARG A 254 -4.92 -8.12 -1.74
CA ARG A 254 -5.13 -7.46 -3.02
C ARG A 254 -6.65 -7.25 -3.26
N PRO A 255 -7.34 -6.45 -2.44
CA PRO A 255 -8.78 -6.28 -2.58
C PRO A 255 -9.13 -5.47 -3.84
N GLY A 256 -9.57 -6.15 -4.91
CA GLY A 256 -10.02 -5.52 -6.14
C GLY A 256 -8.93 -4.88 -7.01
N ILE A 257 -7.65 -5.04 -6.67
CA ILE A 257 -6.52 -4.49 -7.44
C ILE A 257 -5.86 -5.63 -8.24
N PRO A 258 -5.52 -5.43 -9.53
CA PRO A 258 -4.85 -6.43 -10.36
C PRO A 258 -3.51 -6.92 -9.81
N ALA A 259 -2.68 -6.02 -9.30
CA ALA A 259 -1.39 -6.37 -8.72
C ALA A 259 -1.05 -5.56 -7.47
N MET A 260 -0.39 -6.23 -6.50
CA MET A 260 0.22 -5.61 -5.34
C MET A 260 1.69 -6.01 -5.26
N VAL A 261 2.56 -5.03 -5.11
CA VAL A 261 4.00 -5.24 -4.91
C VAL A 261 4.41 -4.67 -3.56
N ALA A 262 4.98 -5.51 -2.73
CA ALA A 262 5.44 -5.12 -1.41
C ALA A 262 6.95 -5.34 -1.27
N MET A 263 7.61 -4.41 -0.60
CA MET A 263 9.03 -4.45 -0.29
C MET A 263 9.26 -4.42 1.21
N LEU A 264 10.19 -5.23 1.68
CA LEU A 264 10.71 -5.20 3.04
C LEU A 264 12.23 -5.37 2.99
N THR A 265 12.96 -4.51 3.68
CA THR A 265 14.42 -4.63 3.76
C THR A 265 14.81 -5.50 4.96
N TYR A 266 15.58 -6.55 4.70
CA TYR A 266 16.09 -7.45 5.71
C TYR A 266 17.58 -7.77 5.44
N GLU A 267 18.44 -7.47 6.41
CA GLU A 267 19.91 -7.70 6.34
C GLU A 267 20.53 -7.24 5.01
N GLY A 268 20.26 -5.99 4.60
CA GLY A 268 20.85 -5.39 3.39
C GLY A 268 20.18 -5.81 2.07
N THR A 269 19.15 -6.64 2.13
CA THR A 269 18.40 -7.10 0.96
C THR A 269 16.98 -6.56 0.99
N CYS A 270 16.55 -5.92 -0.09
CA CYS A 270 15.15 -5.63 -0.36
C CYS A 270 14.46 -6.89 -0.86
N CYS A 271 13.66 -7.52 -0.02
CA CYS A 271 12.84 -8.67 -0.36
C CYS A 271 11.55 -8.17 -1.02
N ILE A 272 11.42 -8.36 -2.31
CA ILE A 272 10.25 -7.94 -3.09
C ILE A 272 9.28 -9.11 -3.22
N ALA A 273 8.02 -8.88 -2.89
CA ALA A 273 6.93 -9.83 -3.13
C ALA A 273 5.90 -9.22 -4.06
N VAL A 274 5.53 -9.96 -5.08
CA VAL A 274 4.52 -9.60 -6.07
C VAL A 274 3.33 -10.53 -5.93
N ASN A 275 2.17 -9.96 -5.65
CA ASN A 275 0.90 -10.67 -5.58
C ASN A 275 0.00 -10.13 -6.68
N PHE A 276 -0.40 -10.96 -7.63
CA PHE A 276 -1.22 -10.52 -8.75
C PHE A 276 -2.31 -11.53 -9.12
N ASP A 277 -3.28 -11.03 -9.86
CA ASP A 277 -4.39 -11.79 -10.38
C ASP A 277 -4.03 -12.44 -11.71
N PRO A 278 -4.03 -13.77 -11.81
CA PRO A 278 -3.75 -14.45 -13.07
C PRO A 278 -4.83 -14.25 -14.13
N GLU A 279 -6.04 -13.83 -13.76
CA GLU A 279 -7.10 -13.50 -14.72
C GLU A 279 -6.94 -12.08 -15.28
N ALA A 280 -6.39 -11.16 -14.48
CA ALA A 280 -6.12 -9.79 -14.91
C ALA A 280 -4.78 -9.66 -15.66
N ILE A 281 -3.79 -10.49 -15.33
CA ILE A 281 -2.46 -10.48 -15.91
C ILE A 281 -2.23 -11.79 -16.70
N ALA A 282 -2.53 -11.74 -17.99
CA ALA A 282 -2.55 -12.92 -18.86
C ALA A 282 -1.20 -13.62 -18.98
N ASP A 283 -0.09 -12.87 -19.11
CA ASP A 283 1.27 -13.41 -19.18
C ASP A 283 2.02 -13.12 -17.88
N ALA A 284 1.80 -13.99 -16.91
CA ALA A 284 2.41 -13.89 -15.59
C ALA A 284 3.95 -13.95 -15.61
N ALA A 285 4.52 -14.78 -16.50
CA ALA A 285 5.97 -14.92 -16.62
C ALA A 285 6.60 -13.65 -17.20
N ALA A 286 5.98 -13.09 -18.23
CA ALA A 286 6.39 -11.81 -18.80
C ALA A 286 6.28 -10.68 -17.80
N PHE A 287 5.17 -10.61 -17.05
CA PHE A 287 4.97 -9.58 -16.03
C PHE A 287 6.07 -9.62 -14.96
N SER A 288 6.33 -10.79 -14.37
CA SER A 288 7.40 -10.96 -13.39
C SER A 288 8.78 -10.63 -13.95
N SER A 289 9.09 -11.05 -15.19
CA SER A 289 10.36 -10.73 -15.86
C SER A 289 10.50 -9.22 -16.12
N CYS A 290 9.45 -8.56 -16.57
CA CYS A 290 9.46 -7.11 -16.79
C CYS A 290 9.64 -6.33 -15.47
N LEU A 291 9.02 -6.79 -14.38
CA LEU A 291 9.23 -6.16 -13.07
C LEU A 291 10.72 -6.25 -12.66
N ARG A 292 11.34 -7.43 -12.75
CA ARG A 292 12.78 -7.60 -12.44
C ARG A 292 13.64 -6.67 -13.29
N ALA A 293 13.40 -6.60 -14.59
CA ALA A 293 14.11 -5.70 -15.49
C ALA A 293 13.94 -4.21 -15.14
N GLY A 294 12.78 -3.81 -14.62
CA GLY A 294 12.56 -2.45 -14.12
C GLY A 294 13.39 -2.13 -12.86
N PHE A 295 13.58 -3.12 -11.99
CA PHE A 295 14.48 -2.97 -10.84
C PHE A 295 15.96 -2.95 -11.26
N GLU A 296 16.36 -3.79 -12.21
CA GLU A 296 17.72 -3.79 -12.78
C GLU A 296 18.03 -2.45 -13.45
N GLU A 297 17.09 -1.87 -14.22
CA GLU A 297 17.23 -0.55 -14.84
C GLU A 297 17.52 0.55 -13.80
N VAL A 298 16.75 0.58 -12.72
CA VAL A 298 16.92 1.61 -11.68
C VAL A 298 18.20 1.38 -10.89
N THR A 299 18.51 0.15 -10.48
CA THR A 299 19.72 -0.14 -9.71
C THR A 299 21.01 0.09 -10.51
N ALA A 300 20.98 0.02 -11.84
CA ALA A 300 22.10 0.36 -12.69
C ALA A 300 22.54 1.83 -12.52
N LEU A 301 21.67 2.73 -12.08
CA LEU A 301 22.02 4.13 -11.78
C LEU A 301 23.03 4.26 -10.64
N ALA A 302 23.13 3.28 -9.75
CA ALA A 302 24.12 3.26 -8.66
C ALA A 302 25.54 3.08 -9.16
N HIS A 303 25.73 2.50 -10.37
CA HIS A 303 27.02 2.11 -10.92
C HIS A 303 27.43 2.92 -12.16
N GLY A 304 26.56 3.81 -12.64
CA GLY A 304 26.73 4.58 -13.89
C GLY A 304 27.07 6.06 -13.69
N GLY A 305 27.58 6.46 -12.51
CA GLY A 305 27.99 7.82 -12.18
C GLY A 305 29.48 8.03 -12.28
#